data_9c723c9c08021efceb0d44169b50437b
#
_entry.id   9c723c9c08021efceb0d44169b50437b
#
_cell.length_a   1.000
_cell.length_b   1.000
_cell.length_c   1.000
_cell.angle_alpha   90.00
_cell.angle_beta   90.00
_cell.angle_gamma   90.00
#
_symmetry.space_group_name_H-M   'P 1'
#
loop_
_entity.id
_entity.type
_entity.pdbx_description
1 polymer ?
#
loop_
_entity_poly.entity_id
_entity_poly.type
_entity_poly.pdbx_seq_one_letter_code
_entity_poly.pdbx_strand_id
1 'polypeptide(L)'
;MDLASLQVFLTVAREKSFSRAAHKLYRTQPAISISVRKLEDWVGQPLFVRGSRAGKLTEAGELLIEYAERMLNLKDEIRKGVEDLQNLRGGKLSLGVNESSIHALLPALARYREHYPDVKILIHRVLSRDVPHEVLSYRLDLGVISFLPQDEKLAATPFVRDDLAFVVYPGHPLAKRKSVDISELGGETFIAHIVDSPHRTGVIQLFSKHNVPLRMPVDMPTIEGIKRFVEMEMGVAIVPGMCAKMEVERGSLVEVKIKQMKLPRQLYLIYRRHDEISHATRALLRLVRTREPKPAEGRREDKVSAT
;
A
#
# COMPACT_ATOMS: atom_id res chain seq x y z
N MET A 1 -22.77 -20.18 -17.47
CA MET A 1 -21.78 -19.87 -16.41
C MET A 1 -22.50 -19.41 -15.15
N ASP A 2 -22.11 -19.88 -14.00
CA ASP A 2 -22.58 -19.39 -12.71
C ASP A 2 -21.40 -19.00 -11.79
N LEU A 3 -21.67 -18.22 -10.76
CA LEU A 3 -20.63 -17.74 -9.84
C LEU A 3 -20.03 -18.88 -8.99
N ALA A 4 -20.77 -19.97 -8.81
CA ALA A 4 -20.27 -21.14 -8.07
C ALA A 4 -19.19 -21.88 -8.89
N SER A 5 -19.38 -21.97 -10.21
CA SER A 5 -18.37 -22.54 -11.12
C SER A 5 -17.09 -21.69 -11.15
N LEU A 6 -17.19 -20.37 -11.11
CA LEU A 6 -16.03 -19.48 -11.01
C LEU A 6 -15.29 -19.66 -9.68
N GLN A 7 -16.04 -19.81 -8.57
CA GLN A 7 -15.45 -20.09 -7.25
C GLN A 7 -14.67 -21.40 -7.26
N VAL A 8 -15.25 -22.44 -7.86
CA VAL A 8 -14.58 -23.76 -8.01
C VAL A 8 -13.30 -23.64 -8.82
N PHE A 9 -13.38 -22.99 -9.99
CA PHE A 9 -12.22 -22.75 -10.86
C PHE A 9 -11.08 -22.04 -10.14
N LEU A 10 -11.37 -20.92 -9.48
CA LEU A 10 -10.36 -20.16 -8.70
C LEU A 10 -9.76 -20.99 -7.55
N THR A 11 -10.58 -21.82 -6.91
CA THR A 11 -10.08 -22.67 -5.84
C THR A 11 -9.11 -23.73 -6.38
N VAL A 12 -9.43 -24.37 -7.53
CA VAL A 12 -8.52 -25.33 -8.17
C VAL A 12 -7.22 -24.66 -8.60
N ALA A 13 -7.29 -23.46 -9.18
CA ALA A 13 -6.13 -22.70 -9.61
C ALA A 13 -5.21 -22.35 -8.43
N ARG A 14 -5.75 -21.88 -7.32
CA ARG A 14 -5.00 -21.53 -6.09
C ARG A 14 -4.39 -22.75 -5.41
N GLU A 15 -5.15 -23.83 -5.27
CA GLU A 15 -4.68 -25.06 -4.64
C GLU A 15 -3.76 -25.88 -5.57
N LYS A 16 -3.72 -25.56 -6.85
CA LYS A 16 -3.00 -26.33 -7.88
C LYS A 16 -3.31 -27.82 -7.81
N SER A 17 -4.56 -28.19 -7.41
CA SER A 17 -4.98 -29.56 -7.21
C SER A 17 -6.50 -29.66 -7.12
N PHE A 18 -7.10 -30.49 -7.95
CA PHE A 18 -8.55 -30.81 -7.93
C PHE A 18 -8.97 -31.47 -6.62
N SER A 19 -8.13 -32.37 -6.08
CA SER A 19 -8.43 -33.08 -4.83
C SER A 19 -8.35 -32.14 -3.62
N ARG A 20 -7.34 -31.25 -3.54
CA ARG A 20 -7.26 -30.25 -2.46
C ARG A 20 -8.39 -29.23 -2.55
N ALA A 21 -8.75 -28.78 -3.76
CA ALA A 21 -9.89 -27.91 -3.97
C ALA A 21 -11.20 -28.58 -3.54
N ALA A 22 -11.38 -29.87 -3.82
CA ALA A 22 -12.53 -30.63 -3.40
C ALA A 22 -12.65 -30.67 -1.87
N HIS A 23 -11.56 -30.99 -1.18
CA HIS A 23 -11.51 -30.98 0.28
C HIS A 23 -11.85 -29.58 0.85
N LYS A 24 -11.25 -28.53 0.29
CA LYS A 24 -11.45 -27.14 0.74
C LYS A 24 -12.88 -26.62 0.55
N LEU A 25 -13.55 -27.12 -0.50
CA LEU A 25 -14.93 -26.73 -0.82
C LEU A 25 -15.97 -27.72 -0.24
N TYR A 26 -15.54 -28.72 0.54
CA TYR A 26 -16.40 -29.77 1.09
C TYR A 26 -17.22 -30.48 -0.01
N ARG A 27 -16.57 -30.76 -1.15
CA ARG A 27 -17.16 -31.45 -2.31
C ARG A 27 -16.33 -32.66 -2.70
N THR A 28 -16.90 -33.53 -3.54
CA THR A 28 -16.13 -34.63 -4.13
C THR A 28 -15.31 -34.15 -5.34
N GLN A 29 -14.16 -34.78 -5.58
CA GLN A 29 -13.31 -34.43 -6.72
C GLN A 29 -14.05 -34.57 -8.08
N PRO A 30 -14.91 -35.60 -8.34
CA PRO A 30 -15.72 -35.64 -9.54
C PRO A 30 -16.65 -34.43 -9.69
N ALA A 31 -17.27 -33.95 -8.60
CA ALA A 31 -18.13 -32.75 -8.63
C ALA A 31 -17.34 -31.48 -9.01
N ILE A 32 -16.11 -31.33 -8.53
CA ILE A 32 -15.21 -30.24 -8.92
C ILE A 32 -14.87 -30.35 -10.40
N SER A 33 -14.51 -31.54 -10.89
CA SER A 33 -14.18 -31.77 -12.30
C SER A 33 -15.35 -31.47 -13.25
N ILE A 34 -16.57 -31.86 -12.89
CA ILE A 34 -17.78 -31.55 -13.65
C ILE A 34 -18.02 -30.04 -13.69
N SER A 35 -17.84 -29.35 -12.54
CA SER A 35 -18.04 -27.90 -12.47
C SER A 35 -17.03 -27.15 -13.36
N VAL A 36 -15.76 -27.55 -13.34
CA VAL A 36 -14.73 -26.99 -14.21
C VAL A 36 -15.04 -27.27 -15.67
N ARG A 37 -15.41 -28.51 -16.01
CA ARG A 37 -15.76 -28.87 -17.40
C ARG A 37 -16.92 -28.05 -17.93
N LYS A 38 -17.99 -27.84 -17.17
CA LYS A 38 -19.11 -26.98 -17.55
C LYS A 38 -18.64 -25.53 -17.81
N LEU A 39 -17.66 -25.06 -17.04
CA LEU A 39 -17.09 -23.72 -17.27
C LEU A 39 -16.25 -23.68 -18.53
N GLU A 40 -15.44 -24.74 -18.81
CA GLU A 40 -14.67 -24.90 -20.05
C GLU A 40 -15.59 -24.97 -21.27
N ASP A 41 -16.69 -25.72 -21.17
CA ASP A 41 -17.70 -25.82 -22.24
C ASP A 41 -18.34 -24.44 -22.51
N TRP A 42 -18.58 -23.63 -21.49
CA TRP A 42 -19.11 -22.30 -21.65
C TRP A 42 -18.10 -21.30 -22.23
N VAL A 43 -16.83 -21.39 -21.83
CA VAL A 43 -15.72 -20.56 -22.35
C VAL A 43 -15.35 -21.00 -23.78
N GLY A 44 -15.60 -22.26 -24.15
CA GLY A 44 -15.22 -22.86 -25.41
C GLY A 44 -13.73 -23.23 -25.50
N GLN A 45 -13.00 -23.16 -24.40
CA GLN A 45 -11.57 -23.47 -24.33
C GLN A 45 -11.25 -24.21 -23.04
N PRO A 46 -10.27 -25.14 -23.03
CA PRO A 46 -9.78 -25.74 -21.80
C PRO A 46 -9.10 -24.67 -20.94
N LEU A 47 -9.39 -24.67 -19.65
CA LEU A 47 -8.82 -23.75 -18.66
C LEU A 47 -7.62 -24.35 -17.92
N PHE A 48 -7.55 -25.69 -17.89
CA PHE A 48 -6.42 -26.42 -17.33
C PHE A 48 -5.76 -27.30 -18.37
N VAL A 49 -4.44 -27.44 -18.27
CA VAL A 49 -3.65 -28.32 -19.16
C VAL A 49 -4.02 -29.78 -18.88
N ARG A 50 -4.54 -30.51 -19.89
CA ARG A 50 -4.93 -31.91 -19.76
C ARG A 50 -3.74 -32.78 -19.37
N GLY A 51 -3.96 -33.71 -18.46
CA GLY A 51 -2.92 -34.64 -17.97
C GLY A 51 -1.97 -34.04 -16.93
N SER A 52 -2.05 -32.76 -16.63
CA SER A 52 -1.28 -32.15 -15.55
C SER A 52 -1.90 -32.50 -14.19
N ARG A 53 -1.20 -33.32 -13.40
CA ARG A 53 -1.60 -33.60 -12.00
C ARG A 53 -1.57 -32.36 -11.10
N ALA A 54 -0.93 -31.28 -11.57
CA ALA A 54 -0.68 -30.07 -10.80
C ALA A 54 -1.68 -28.92 -11.06
N GLY A 55 -2.80 -29.17 -11.78
CA GLY A 55 -3.77 -28.09 -12.06
C GLY A 55 -3.14 -26.88 -12.74
N LYS A 56 -2.23 -27.10 -13.70
CA LYS A 56 -1.58 -26.03 -14.48
C LYS A 56 -2.61 -25.38 -15.40
N LEU A 57 -2.65 -24.05 -15.40
CA LEU A 57 -3.54 -23.27 -16.24
C LEU A 57 -3.07 -23.23 -17.70
N THR A 58 -4.03 -23.04 -18.60
CA THR A 58 -3.82 -22.58 -19.98
C THR A 58 -3.80 -21.05 -20.05
N GLU A 59 -3.46 -20.46 -21.18
CA GLU A 59 -3.59 -19.01 -21.38
C GLU A 59 -5.03 -18.52 -21.14
N ALA A 60 -6.03 -19.29 -21.60
CA ALA A 60 -7.44 -18.99 -21.34
C ALA A 60 -7.76 -19.08 -19.84
N GLY A 61 -7.15 -20.01 -19.12
CA GLY A 61 -7.27 -20.12 -17.67
C GLY A 61 -6.64 -18.94 -16.94
N GLU A 62 -5.46 -18.51 -17.35
CA GLU A 62 -4.79 -17.34 -16.76
C GLU A 62 -5.61 -16.06 -16.97
N LEU A 63 -6.13 -15.85 -18.18
CA LEU A 63 -7.02 -14.74 -18.47
C LEU A 63 -8.30 -14.79 -17.63
N LEU A 64 -8.91 -15.97 -17.49
CA LEU A 64 -10.16 -16.11 -16.74
C LEU A 64 -9.98 -15.86 -15.24
N ILE A 65 -8.79 -16.10 -14.64
CA ILE A 65 -8.56 -15.80 -13.22
C ILE A 65 -8.91 -14.36 -12.91
N GLU A 66 -8.36 -13.40 -13.68
CA GLU A 66 -8.59 -11.98 -13.47
C GLU A 66 -10.08 -11.62 -13.49
N TYR A 67 -10.78 -12.06 -14.51
CA TYR A 67 -12.22 -11.79 -14.65
C TYR A 67 -13.05 -12.49 -13.59
N ALA A 68 -12.74 -13.74 -13.26
CA ALA A 68 -13.46 -14.51 -12.24
C ALA A 68 -13.32 -13.87 -10.84
N GLU A 69 -12.12 -13.42 -10.49
CA GLU A 69 -11.89 -12.68 -9.24
C GLU A 69 -12.69 -11.37 -9.21
N ARG A 70 -12.67 -10.60 -10.28
CA ARG A 70 -13.44 -9.35 -10.39
C ARG A 70 -14.94 -9.59 -10.24
N MET A 71 -15.49 -10.60 -10.90
CA MET A 71 -16.92 -10.95 -10.82
C MET A 71 -17.34 -11.35 -9.41
N LEU A 72 -16.54 -12.17 -8.71
CA LEU A 72 -16.85 -12.59 -7.34
C LEU A 72 -16.72 -11.42 -6.36
N ASN A 73 -15.72 -10.56 -6.53
CA ASN A 73 -15.54 -9.37 -5.70
C ASN A 73 -16.68 -8.36 -5.93
N LEU A 74 -17.10 -8.14 -7.18
CA LEU A 74 -18.24 -7.27 -7.51
C LEU A 74 -19.54 -7.80 -6.90
N LYS A 75 -19.80 -9.11 -6.98
CA LYS A 75 -20.95 -9.71 -6.26
C LYS A 75 -20.92 -9.38 -4.76
N ASP A 76 -19.75 -9.50 -4.11
CA ASP A 76 -19.60 -9.19 -2.69
C ASP A 76 -19.76 -7.69 -2.42
N GLU A 77 -19.35 -6.82 -3.34
CA GLU A 77 -19.59 -5.36 -3.25
C GLU A 77 -21.07 -5.02 -3.38
N ILE A 78 -21.80 -5.62 -4.33
CA ILE A 78 -23.25 -5.44 -4.46
C ILE A 78 -23.96 -5.83 -3.15
N ARG A 79 -23.61 -6.99 -2.58
CA ARG A 79 -24.19 -7.43 -1.31
C ARG A 79 -23.93 -6.43 -0.20
N LYS A 80 -22.71 -5.92 -0.09
CA LYS A 80 -22.35 -4.86 0.88
C LYS A 80 -23.16 -3.58 0.65
N GLY A 81 -23.28 -3.13 -0.61
CA GLY A 81 -24.06 -1.94 -0.94
C GLY A 81 -25.53 -2.06 -0.52
N VAL A 82 -26.13 -3.23 -0.70
CA VAL A 82 -27.50 -3.51 -0.26
C VAL A 82 -27.59 -3.57 1.27
N GLU A 83 -26.63 -4.21 1.94
CA GLU A 83 -26.55 -4.24 3.41
C GLU A 83 -26.38 -2.82 3.99
N ASP A 84 -25.57 -1.97 3.35
CA ASP A 84 -25.36 -0.55 3.73
C ASP A 84 -26.65 0.28 3.56
N LEU A 85 -27.51 -0.02 2.58
CA LEU A 85 -28.80 0.61 2.41
C LEU A 85 -29.83 0.21 3.49
N GLN A 86 -29.77 -1.05 3.94
CA GLN A 86 -30.65 -1.58 4.97
C GLN A 86 -30.22 -1.17 6.39
N ASN A 87 -28.91 -1.06 6.61
CA ASN A 87 -28.33 -0.67 7.88
C ASN A 87 -27.61 0.68 7.71
N LEU A 88 -28.33 1.79 7.93
CA LEU A 88 -27.78 3.16 7.94
C LEU A 88 -26.56 3.36 8.87
N ARG A 89 -26.09 2.31 9.57
CA ARG A 89 -25.03 2.35 10.59
C ARG A 89 -23.91 1.33 10.42
N GLY A 90 -23.99 0.40 9.46
CA GLY A 90 -22.97 -0.62 9.24
C GLY A 90 -22.39 -0.55 7.84
N GLY A 91 -21.24 -1.11 7.64
CA GLY A 91 -20.56 -1.22 6.35
C GLY A 91 -19.15 -1.73 6.52
N LYS A 92 -18.45 -1.93 5.40
CA LYS A 92 -17.07 -2.38 5.40
C LYS A 92 -16.23 -1.45 4.51
N LEU A 93 -15.09 -1.03 5.01
CA LEU A 93 -14.10 -0.25 4.29
C LEU A 93 -12.80 -1.05 4.19
N SER A 94 -12.45 -1.47 2.98
CA SER A 94 -11.23 -2.26 2.70
C SER A 94 -10.15 -1.36 2.12
N LEU A 95 -9.04 -1.23 2.82
CA LEU A 95 -7.94 -0.31 2.50
C LEU A 95 -6.67 -1.07 2.17
N GLY A 96 -6.00 -0.71 1.07
CA GLY A 96 -4.68 -1.22 0.71
C GLY A 96 -3.60 -0.22 1.07
N VAL A 97 -2.65 -0.63 1.90
CA VAL A 97 -1.53 0.21 2.35
C VAL A 97 -0.23 -0.60 2.39
N ASN A 98 0.88 0.06 2.17
CA ASN A 98 2.18 -0.50 2.53
C ASN A 98 2.57 -0.05 3.95
N GLU A 99 3.67 -0.59 4.45
CA GLU A 99 4.16 -0.30 5.79
C GLU A 99 4.40 1.20 6.05
N SER A 100 4.91 1.92 5.06
CA SER A 100 5.19 3.35 5.24
C SER A 100 3.96 4.24 5.12
N SER A 101 2.96 3.83 4.35
CA SER A 101 1.79 4.68 4.08
C SER A 101 0.72 4.57 5.16
N ILE A 102 0.74 3.51 5.99
CA ILE A 102 -0.22 3.36 7.09
C ILE A 102 -0.12 4.52 8.08
N HIS A 103 1.08 5.00 8.40
CA HIS A 103 1.30 6.10 9.34
C HIS A 103 0.59 7.39 8.91
N ALA A 104 0.56 7.66 7.60
CA ALA A 104 -0.17 8.80 7.04
C ALA A 104 -1.69 8.67 7.23
N LEU A 105 -2.21 7.43 7.16
CA LEU A 105 -3.64 7.16 7.18
C LEU A 105 -4.24 7.16 8.60
N LEU A 106 -3.47 6.78 9.62
CA LEU A 106 -3.95 6.62 11.00
C LEU A 106 -4.75 7.82 11.54
N PRO A 107 -4.31 9.09 11.37
CA PRO A 107 -5.08 10.24 11.86
C PRO A 107 -6.45 10.41 11.17
N ALA A 108 -6.53 10.06 9.88
CA ALA A 108 -7.79 10.09 9.15
C ALA A 108 -8.71 8.95 9.58
N LEU A 109 -8.16 7.76 9.84
CA LEU A 109 -8.91 6.61 10.33
C LEU A 109 -9.42 6.80 11.76
N ALA A 110 -8.66 7.47 12.64
CA ALA A 110 -9.12 7.80 13.98
C ALA A 110 -10.39 8.67 13.91
N ARG A 111 -10.34 9.77 13.16
CA ARG A 111 -11.53 10.62 12.94
C ARG A 111 -12.68 9.89 12.25
N TYR A 112 -12.36 9.04 11.29
CA TYR A 112 -13.36 8.23 10.61
C TYR A 112 -14.09 7.32 11.59
N ARG A 113 -13.38 6.68 12.49
CA ARG A 113 -13.91 5.79 13.52
C ARG A 113 -14.81 6.51 14.53
N GLU A 114 -14.49 7.76 14.87
CA GLU A 114 -15.32 8.61 15.73
C GLU A 114 -16.68 8.91 15.09
N HIS A 115 -16.71 9.18 13.78
CA HIS A 115 -17.95 9.54 13.06
C HIS A 115 -18.74 8.32 12.58
N TYR A 116 -18.07 7.19 12.34
CA TYR A 116 -18.66 5.97 11.78
C TYR A 116 -18.23 4.74 12.60
N PRO A 117 -18.67 4.62 13.87
CA PRO A 117 -18.20 3.57 14.79
C PRO A 117 -18.60 2.17 14.35
N ASP A 118 -19.70 2.03 13.61
CA ASP A 118 -20.24 0.73 13.19
C ASP A 118 -19.63 0.22 11.87
N VAL A 119 -18.82 1.05 11.17
CA VAL A 119 -18.15 0.63 9.95
C VAL A 119 -16.93 -0.23 10.27
N LYS A 120 -16.88 -1.45 9.73
CA LYS A 120 -15.73 -2.34 9.86
C LYS A 120 -14.62 -1.90 8.93
N ILE A 121 -13.50 -1.44 9.48
CA ILE A 121 -12.29 -1.08 8.72
C ILE A 121 -11.40 -2.31 8.59
N LEU A 122 -11.03 -2.66 7.36
CA LEU A 122 -10.06 -3.72 7.04
C LEU A 122 -8.87 -3.09 6.35
N ILE A 123 -7.70 -3.29 6.93
CA ILE A 123 -6.44 -2.78 6.39
C ILE A 123 -5.64 -3.98 5.88
N HIS A 124 -5.33 -3.95 4.59
CA HIS A 124 -4.55 -4.97 3.91
C HIS A 124 -3.16 -4.43 3.61
N ARG A 125 -2.13 -5.22 4.00
CA ARG A 125 -0.76 -4.92 3.58
C ARG A 125 -0.59 -5.32 2.12
N VAL A 126 -0.34 -4.34 1.26
CA VAL A 126 -0.19 -4.51 -0.19
C VAL A 126 1.02 -3.72 -0.66
N LEU A 127 1.81 -4.28 -1.56
CA LEU A 127 2.88 -3.53 -2.21
C LEU A 127 2.28 -2.41 -3.07
N SER A 128 2.87 -1.22 -3.04
CA SER A 128 2.32 -0.05 -3.74
C SER A 128 2.05 -0.29 -5.23
N ARG A 129 2.88 -1.11 -5.89
CA ARG A 129 2.71 -1.47 -7.31
C ARG A 129 1.47 -2.31 -7.57
N ASP A 130 1.02 -3.10 -6.59
CA ASP A 130 -0.11 -4.03 -6.73
C ASP A 130 -1.44 -3.37 -6.33
N VAL A 131 -1.40 -2.26 -5.57
CA VAL A 131 -2.60 -1.55 -5.10
C VAL A 131 -3.55 -1.15 -6.24
N PRO A 132 -3.08 -0.62 -7.40
CA PRO A 132 -3.96 -0.30 -8.52
C PRO A 132 -4.79 -1.49 -8.99
N HIS A 133 -4.16 -2.64 -9.17
CA HIS A 133 -4.82 -3.89 -9.56
C HIS A 133 -5.85 -4.34 -8.51
N GLU A 134 -5.48 -4.30 -7.22
CA GLU A 134 -6.36 -4.69 -6.12
C GLU A 134 -7.62 -3.80 -6.02
N VAL A 135 -7.48 -2.51 -6.32
CA VAL A 135 -8.61 -1.58 -6.38
C VAL A 135 -9.50 -1.86 -7.60
N LEU A 136 -8.90 -2.08 -8.78
CA LEU A 136 -9.64 -2.39 -10.00
C LEU A 136 -10.33 -3.76 -9.94
N SER A 137 -9.78 -4.71 -9.21
CA SER A 137 -10.38 -6.04 -9.00
C SER A 137 -11.43 -6.09 -7.88
N TYR A 138 -11.83 -4.93 -7.33
CA TYR A 138 -12.83 -4.81 -6.24
C TYR A 138 -12.43 -5.52 -4.93
N ARG A 139 -11.16 -5.89 -4.75
CA ARG A 139 -10.65 -6.41 -3.47
C ARG A 139 -10.46 -5.30 -2.45
N LEU A 140 -10.12 -4.10 -2.92
CA LEU A 140 -9.97 -2.91 -2.10
C LEU A 140 -10.95 -1.82 -2.54
N ASP A 141 -11.44 -1.07 -1.58
CA ASP A 141 -12.24 0.13 -1.83
C ASP A 141 -11.34 1.33 -2.14
N LEU A 142 -10.22 1.43 -1.41
CA LEU A 142 -9.22 2.49 -1.51
C LEU A 142 -7.81 1.92 -1.34
N GLY A 143 -6.83 2.61 -1.91
CA GLY A 143 -5.43 2.33 -1.64
C GLY A 143 -4.60 3.59 -1.44
N VAL A 144 -3.45 3.47 -0.75
CA VAL A 144 -2.48 4.55 -0.59
C VAL A 144 -1.20 4.21 -1.33
N ILE A 145 -0.83 5.04 -2.29
CA ILE A 145 0.40 4.90 -3.09
C ILE A 145 1.17 6.21 -3.17
N SER A 146 2.43 6.14 -3.58
CA SER A 146 3.32 7.31 -3.67
C SER A 146 3.68 7.71 -5.12
N PHE A 147 2.83 7.33 -6.07
CA PHE A 147 2.94 7.68 -7.48
C PHE A 147 1.53 7.85 -8.05
N LEU A 148 1.41 8.45 -9.22
CA LEU A 148 0.13 8.55 -9.92
C LEU A 148 -0.13 7.26 -10.71
N PRO A 149 -1.32 6.65 -10.59
CA PRO A 149 -1.68 5.50 -11.40
C PRO A 149 -1.81 5.90 -12.86
N GLN A 150 -1.43 5.02 -13.76
CA GLN A 150 -1.55 5.26 -15.22
C GLN A 150 -2.93 4.89 -15.76
N ASP A 151 -3.68 4.04 -15.06
CA ASP A 151 -4.99 3.57 -15.49
C ASP A 151 -6.05 4.65 -15.30
N GLU A 152 -6.73 5.04 -16.39
CA GLU A 152 -7.77 6.08 -16.39
C GLU A 152 -9.02 5.71 -15.58
N LYS A 153 -9.23 4.43 -15.29
CA LYS A 153 -10.33 3.95 -14.44
C LYS A 153 -10.09 4.26 -12.96
N LEU A 154 -8.87 4.67 -12.60
CA LEU A 154 -8.53 5.07 -11.24
C LEU A 154 -8.56 6.59 -11.10
N ALA A 155 -9.10 7.04 -9.99
CA ALA A 155 -8.95 8.41 -9.51
C ALA A 155 -7.87 8.45 -8.43
N ALA A 156 -7.08 9.52 -8.42
CA ALA A 156 -6.07 9.78 -7.42
C ALA A 156 -6.33 11.12 -6.75
N THR A 157 -6.44 11.14 -5.44
CA THR A 157 -6.56 12.37 -4.64
C THR A 157 -5.26 12.56 -3.87
N PRO A 158 -4.56 13.71 -3.99
CA PRO A 158 -3.43 14.03 -3.13
C PRO A 158 -3.85 13.93 -1.67
N PHE A 159 -3.02 13.30 -0.85
CA PHE A 159 -3.37 13.01 0.53
C PHE A 159 -2.42 13.67 1.52
N VAL A 160 -1.16 13.24 1.54
CA VAL A 160 -0.14 13.74 2.47
C VAL A 160 1.20 13.80 1.74
N ARG A 161 1.96 14.85 2.00
CA ARG A 161 3.38 14.92 1.66
C ARG A 161 4.20 14.36 2.82
N ASP A 162 5.08 13.43 2.52
CA ASP A 162 5.94 12.73 3.48
C ASP A 162 7.33 12.60 2.87
N ASP A 163 8.17 13.59 3.09
CA ASP A 163 9.53 13.60 2.54
C ASP A 163 10.40 12.53 3.24
N LEU A 164 11.48 12.11 2.58
CA LEU A 164 12.42 11.17 3.17
C LEU A 164 13.28 11.87 4.22
N ALA A 165 13.56 11.17 5.31
CA ALA A 165 14.43 11.58 6.39
C ALA A 165 15.71 10.72 6.41
N PHE A 166 16.87 11.35 6.50
CA PHE A 166 18.13 10.68 6.83
C PHE A 166 18.26 10.66 8.34
N VAL A 167 18.34 9.48 8.92
CA VAL A 167 18.36 9.25 10.35
C VAL A 167 19.63 8.54 10.79
N VAL A 168 20.14 8.99 11.93
CA VAL A 168 21.32 8.46 12.58
C VAL A 168 21.03 8.24 14.07
N TYR A 169 21.84 7.43 14.77
CA TYR A 169 21.74 7.30 16.23
C TYR A 169 22.31 8.54 16.95
N PRO A 170 21.91 8.83 18.21
CA PRO A 170 22.28 10.08 18.90
C PRO A 170 23.78 10.28 19.09
N GLY A 171 24.56 9.18 19.25
CA GLY A 171 26.02 9.19 19.39
C GLY A 171 26.79 9.37 18.08
N HIS A 172 26.11 9.35 16.93
CA HIS A 172 26.75 9.42 15.63
C HIS A 172 27.45 10.78 15.43
N PRO A 173 28.64 10.83 14.78
CA PRO A 173 29.36 12.09 14.52
C PRO A 173 28.51 13.15 13.80
N LEU A 174 27.62 12.70 12.91
CA LEU A 174 26.73 13.58 12.15
C LEU A 174 25.52 14.08 12.97
N ALA A 175 25.18 13.46 14.12
CA ALA A 175 23.99 13.80 14.89
C ALA A 175 23.96 15.24 15.40
N LYS A 176 25.13 15.84 15.62
CA LYS A 176 25.26 17.23 16.08
C LYS A 176 25.12 18.27 14.95
N ARG A 177 24.99 17.82 13.70
CA ARG A 177 24.96 18.66 12.52
C ARG A 177 23.54 18.87 12.04
N LYS A 178 23.16 20.11 11.73
CA LYS A 178 21.85 20.43 11.14
C LYS A 178 21.73 19.93 9.71
N SER A 179 22.85 19.89 8.97
CA SER A 179 22.90 19.36 7.61
C SER A 179 24.28 18.88 7.24
N VAL A 180 24.31 17.94 6.31
CA VAL A 180 25.53 17.35 5.74
C VAL A 180 25.52 17.45 4.24
N ASP A 181 26.68 17.42 3.65
CA ASP A 181 26.84 17.25 2.21
C ASP A 181 26.81 15.78 1.86
N ILE A 182 26.22 15.42 0.72
CA ILE A 182 26.14 14.01 0.31
C ILE A 182 27.51 13.36 0.15
N SER A 183 28.55 14.13 -0.22
CA SER A 183 29.92 13.65 -0.34
C SER A 183 30.50 13.11 0.97
N GLU A 184 29.98 13.58 2.11
CA GLU A 184 30.41 13.13 3.44
C GLU A 184 29.84 11.73 3.81
N LEU A 185 28.86 11.25 3.04
CA LEU A 185 28.15 10.01 3.34
C LEU A 185 28.74 8.75 2.67
N GLY A 186 29.78 8.89 1.85
CA GLY A 186 30.37 7.77 1.09
C GLY A 186 31.02 6.68 1.95
N GLY A 187 31.37 7.01 3.21
CA GLY A 187 31.91 6.06 4.19
C GLY A 187 30.87 5.36 5.05
N GLU A 188 29.62 5.85 5.03
CA GLU A 188 28.56 5.37 5.92
C GLU A 188 27.99 4.01 5.49
N THR A 189 27.57 3.23 6.48
CA THR A 189 26.85 1.97 6.27
C THR A 189 25.36 2.25 6.29
N PHE A 190 24.69 2.11 5.16
CA PHE A 190 23.25 2.31 5.06
C PHE A 190 22.50 1.00 5.28
N ILE A 191 21.51 1.05 6.17
CA ILE A 191 20.53 -0.02 6.36
C ILE A 191 19.37 0.28 5.41
N ALA A 192 19.10 -0.60 4.46
CA ALA A 192 18.14 -0.37 3.39
C ALA A 192 16.87 -1.21 3.57
N HIS A 193 15.77 -0.76 2.98
CA HIS A 193 14.56 -1.57 2.89
C HIS A 193 14.65 -2.49 1.67
N ILE A 194 14.35 -3.78 1.84
CA ILE A 194 14.45 -4.79 0.77
C ILE A 194 13.48 -4.53 -0.40
N VAL A 195 12.39 -3.81 -0.15
CA VAL A 195 11.36 -3.55 -1.17
C VAL A 195 11.83 -2.51 -2.17
N ASP A 196 11.82 -2.88 -3.44
CA ASP A 196 12.03 -1.93 -4.53
C ASP A 196 10.91 -0.89 -4.57
N SER A 197 11.32 0.36 -4.60
CA SER A 197 10.39 1.49 -4.64
C SER A 197 11.00 2.65 -5.44
N PRO A 198 10.18 3.54 -6.02
CA PRO A 198 10.67 4.74 -6.69
C PRO A 198 11.61 5.58 -5.79
N HIS A 199 11.40 5.55 -4.48
CA HIS A 199 12.21 6.29 -3.51
C HIS A 199 13.58 5.65 -3.31
N ARG A 200 13.65 4.29 -3.20
CA ARG A 200 14.94 3.57 -3.17
C ARG A 200 15.74 3.86 -4.43
N THR A 201 15.10 3.76 -5.59
CA THR A 201 15.73 4.12 -6.87
C THR A 201 16.20 5.57 -6.89
N GLY A 202 15.39 6.50 -6.40
CA GLY A 202 15.76 7.93 -6.31
C GLY A 202 16.96 8.17 -5.39
N VAL A 203 17.08 7.47 -4.27
CA VAL A 203 18.25 7.55 -3.39
C VAL A 203 19.50 7.02 -4.09
N ILE A 204 19.42 5.85 -4.74
CA ILE A 204 20.54 5.26 -5.48
C ILE A 204 21.01 6.23 -6.59
N GLN A 205 20.08 6.78 -7.36
CA GLN A 205 20.38 7.75 -8.41
C GLN A 205 21.00 9.05 -7.86
N LEU A 206 20.54 9.52 -6.70
CA LEU A 206 21.08 10.71 -6.05
C LEU A 206 22.56 10.52 -5.70
N PHE A 207 22.91 9.39 -5.07
CA PHE A 207 24.31 9.09 -4.74
C PHE A 207 25.17 8.89 -5.99
N SER A 208 24.67 8.15 -6.99
CA SER A 208 25.33 7.97 -8.28
C SER A 208 25.60 9.30 -8.99
N LYS A 209 24.62 10.20 -9.05
CA LYS A 209 24.76 11.52 -9.66
C LYS A 209 25.88 12.37 -9.05
N HIS A 210 26.14 12.18 -7.76
CA HIS A 210 27.18 12.91 -7.04
C HIS A 210 28.52 12.13 -6.96
N ASN A 211 28.61 10.95 -7.62
CA ASN A 211 29.77 10.07 -7.57
C ASN A 211 30.15 9.65 -6.13
N VAL A 212 29.15 9.49 -5.26
CA VAL A 212 29.34 9.05 -3.87
C VAL A 212 29.00 7.57 -3.74
N PRO A 213 29.88 6.74 -3.17
CA PRO A 213 29.57 5.34 -2.90
C PRO A 213 28.36 5.22 -1.94
N LEU A 214 27.42 4.34 -2.28
CA LEU A 214 26.30 4.00 -1.39
C LEU A 214 26.45 2.55 -0.92
N ARG A 215 26.90 2.36 0.32
CA ARG A 215 27.15 1.05 0.91
C ARG A 215 25.88 0.57 1.63
N MET A 216 25.19 -0.41 1.06
CA MET A 216 23.98 -1.01 1.63
C MET A 216 24.19 -2.53 1.88
N PRO A 217 25.00 -2.93 2.87
CA PRO A 217 25.27 -4.34 3.13
C PRO A 217 24.11 -5.07 3.83
N VAL A 218 23.11 -4.33 4.33
CA VAL A 218 21.99 -4.90 5.06
C VAL A 218 20.68 -4.45 4.42
N ASP A 219 19.91 -5.43 3.95
CA ASP A 219 18.53 -5.25 3.48
C ASP A 219 17.55 -5.78 4.54
N MET A 220 16.65 -4.92 5.02
CA MET A 220 15.68 -5.23 6.06
C MET A 220 14.26 -5.33 5.48
N PRO A 221 13.45 -6.29 5.94
CA PRO A 221 12.08 -6.47 5.44
C PRO A 221 11.09 -5.43 5.99
N THR A 222 11.46 -4.67 7.03
CA THR A 222 10.59 -3.71 7.70
C THR A 222 11.32 -2.42 8.04
N ILE A 223 10.59 -1.29 8.00
CA ILE A 223 11.11 0.01 8.41
C ILE A 223 11.39 0.02 9.92
N GLU A 224 10.58 -0.68 10.71
CA GLU A 224 10.83 -0.83 12.14
C GLU A 224 12.18 -1.51 12.41
N GLY A 225 12.48 -2.60 11.69
CA GLY A 225 13.78 -3.26 11.76
C GLY A 225 14.94 -2.33 11.41
N ILE A 226 14.78 -1.51 10.36
CA ILE A 226 15.78 -0.49 9.97
C ILE A 226 16.04 0.47 11.14
N LYS A 227 14.98 1.06 11.72
CA LYS A 227 15.10 2.01 12.84
C LYS A 227 15.84 1.39 14.02
N ARG A 228 15.49 0.16 14.41
CA ARG A 228 16.15 -0.57 15.50
C ARG A 228 17.63 -0.80 15.24
N PHE A 229 18.01 -1.17 14.00
CA PHE A 229 19.41 -1.31 13.65
C PHE A 229 20.18 0.00 13.75
N VAL A 230 19.56 1.13 13.37
CA VAL A 230 20.18 2.45 13.55
C VAL A 230 20.31 2.80 15.03
N GLU A 231 19.29 2.55 15.87
CA GLU A 231 19.33 2.74 17.31
C GLU A 231 20.42 1.89 18.01
N MET A 232 20.73 0.71 17.44
CA MET A 232 21.80 -0.18 17.89
C MET A 232 23.19 0.22 17.36
N GLU A 233 23.32 1.40 16.73
CA GLU A 233 24.58 1.94 16.18
C GLU A 233 25.17 1.12 15.02
N MET A 234 24.36 0.29 14.36
CA MET A 234 24.80 -0.60 13.27
C MET A 234 24.88 0.07 11.90
N GLY A 235 24.56 1.36 11.83
CA GLY A 235 24.61 2.15 10.60
C GLY A 235 23.64 3.33 10.62
N VAL A 236 23.35 3.83 9.43
CA VAL A 236 22.44 4.95 9.19
C VAL A 236 21.35 4.57 8.19
N ALA A 237 20.27 5.36 8.09
CA ALA A 237 19.22 5.02 7.14
C ALA A 237 18.58 6.26 6.50
N ILE A 238 17.98 6.05 5.32
CA ILE A 238 17.05 6.99 4.71
C ILE A 238 15.68 6.31 4.67
N VAL A 239 14.73 6.86 5.42
CA VAL A 239 13.38 6.30 5.60
C VAL A 239 12.32 7.38 5.36
N PRO A 240 11.04 7.02 5.13
CA PRO A 240 9.95 7.98 5.14
C PRO A 240 9.90 8.72 6.49
N GLY A 241 9.83 10.05 6.46
CA GLY A 241 9.94 10.90 7.67
C GLY A 241 8.88 10.58 8.72
N MET A 242 7.65 10.30 8.27
CA MET A 242 6.56 9.92 9.18
C MET A 242 6.84 8.63 9.96
N CYS A 243 7.64 7.71 9.40
CA CYS A 243 7.98 6.46 10.07
C CYS A 243 9.02 6.64 11.19
N ALA A 244 9.86 7.67 11.12
CA ALA A 244 10.88 7.94 12.11
C ALA A 244 10.49 9.08 13.10
N LYS A 245 9.34 9.71 12.89
CA LYS A 245 8.93 10.90 13.63
C LYS A 245 8.93 10.69 15.15
N MET A 246 8.41 9.58 15.63
CA MET A 246 8.32 9.29 17.05
C MET A 246 9.70 9.07 17.70
N GLU A 247 10.61 8.40 17.00
CA GLU A 247 11.97 8.15 17.45
C GLU A 247 12.78 9.46 17.50
N VAL A 248 12.58 10.32 16.50
CA VAL A 248 13.21 11.65 16.49
C VAL A 248 12.66 12.53 17.62
N GLU A 249 11.34 12.54 17.85
CA GLU A 249 10.73 13.28 18.96
C GLU A 249 11.17 12.77 20.34
N ARG A 250 11.42 11.46 20.48
CA ARG A 250 11.92 10.85 21.70
C ARG A 250 13.44 10.96 21.86
N GLY A 251 14.14 11.36 20.81
CA GLY A 251 15.60 11.48 20.80
C GLY A 251 16.35 10.15 20.69
N SER A 252 15.68 9.03 20.37
CA SER A 252 16.35 7.75 20.10
C SER A 252 16.95 7.69 18.69
N LEU A 253 16.47 8.53 17.77
CA LEU A 253 17.08 8.82 16.48
C LEU A 253 17.24 10.34 16.29
N VAL A 254 18.18 10.72 15.43
CA VAL A 254 18.40 12.11 15.06
C VAL A 254 18.24 12.23 13.54
N GLU A 255 17.36 13.14 13.12
CA GLU A 255 17.24 13.49 11.71
C GLU A 255 18.29 14.52 11.33
N VAL A 256 19.05 14.25 10.27
CA VAL A 256 20.07 15.13 9.71
C VAL A 256 19.72 15.43 8.25
N LYS A 257 19.69 16.69 7.88
CA LYS A 257 19.33 17.07 6.51
C LYS A 257 20.48 16.83 5.54
N ILE A 258 20.26 16.09 4.46
CA ILE A 258 21.20 16.01 3.32
C ILE A 258 20.88 17.18 2.37
N LYS A 259 21.86 18.06 2.12
CA LYS A 259 21.65 19.30 1.32
C LYS A 259 21.11 19.03 -0.07
N GLN A 260 21.60 17.97 -0.71
CA GLN A 260 21.23 17.59 -2.09
C GLN A 260 19.97 16.76 -2.18
N MET A 261 19.44 16.23 -1.06
CA MET A 261 18.27 15.37 -1.06
C MET A 261 16.99 16.16 -1.28
N LYS A 262 16.56 16.21 -2.54
CA LYS A 262 15.27 16.78 -2.97
C LYS A 262 14.44 15.65 -3.58
N LEU A 263 13.98 14.73 -2.74
CA LEU A 263 13.18 13.57 -3.12
C LEU A 263 11.77 13.71 -2.51
N PRO A 264 10.91 14.54 -3.11
CA PRO A 264 9.56 14.74 -2.60
C PRO A 264 8.77 13.45 -2.70
N ARG A 265 8.03 13.11 -1.65
CA ARG A 265 7.15 11.97 -1.58
C ARG A 265 5.72 12.42 -1.34
N GLN A 266 4.92 12.45 -2.40
CA GLN A 266 3.49 12.71 -2.31
C GLN A 266 2.74 11.38 -2.22
N LEU A 267 1.91 11.21 -1.20
CA LEU A 267 0.99 10.10 -1.08
C LEU A 267 -0.35 10.46 -1.69
N TYR A 268 -0.96 9.50 -2.37
CA TYR A 268 -2.26 9.62 -3.02
C TYR A 268 -3.20 8.55 -2.48
N LEU A 269 -4.45 8.92 -2.27
CA LEU A 269 -5.55 7.98 -2.15
C LEU A 269 -6.05 7.66 -3.55
N ILE A 270 -6.04 6.38 -3.90
CA ILE A 270 -6.57 5.90 -5.19
C ILE A 270 -7.83 5.08 -4.98
N TYR A 271 -8.75 5.21 -5.91
CA TYR A 271 -10.05 4.55 -5.92
C TYR A 271 -10.60 4.48 -7.34
N ARG A 272 -11.63 3.66 -7.61
CA ARG A 272 -12.27 3.56 -8.93
C ARG A 272 -12.98 4.86 -9.29
N ARG A 273 -12.80 5.33 -10.52
CA ARG A 273 -13.28 6.65 -10.96
C ARG A 273 -14.79 6.68 -11.24
N HIS A 274 -15.31 5.67 -11.92
CA HIS A 274 -16.67 5.66 -12.48
C HIS A 274 -17.66 4.80 -11.71
N ASP A 275 -17.18 4.00 -10.78
CA ASP A 275 -18.04 3.15 -9.99
C ASP A 275 -18.69 3.95 -8.87
N GLU A 276 -19.88 3.56 -8.47
CA GLU A 276 -20.50 4.06 -7.28
C GLU A 276 -19.63 3.70 -6.08
N ILE A 277 -18.84 4.67 -5.66
CA ILE A 277 -18.00 4.54 -4.47
C ILE A 277 -18.94 4.32 -3.30
N SER A 278 -18.71 3.29 -2.48
CA SER A 278 -19.53 3.00 -1.29
C SER A 278 -19.66 4.22 -0.38
N HIS A 279 -20.73 4.29 0.39
CA HIS A 279 -20.92 5.37 1.36
C HIS A 279 -19.73 5.47 2.32
N ALA A 280 -19.20 4.34 2.77
CA ALA A 280 -18.03 4.25 3.63
C ALA A 280 -16.78 4.89 2.98
N THR A 281 -16.51 4.55 1.71
CA THR A 281 -15.40 5.12 0.94
C THR A 281 -15.56 6.63 0.74
N ARG A 282 -16.74 7.07 0.35
CA ARG A 282 -17.05 8.50 0.14
C ARG A 282 -16.89 9.30 1.42
N ALA A 283 -17.30 8.75 2.54
CA ALA A 283 -17.16 9.38 3.85
C ALA A 283 -15.67 9.57 4.23
N LEU A 284 -14.81 8.56 4.02
CA LEU A 284 -13.37 8.70 4.26
C LEU A 284 -12.74 9.76 3.34
N LEU A 285 -13.08 9.75 2.05
CA LEU A 285 -12.57 10.73 1.10
C LEU A 285 -12.96 12.17 1.47
N ARG A 286 -14.17 12.40 2.00
CA ARG A 286 -14.61 13.71 2.53
C ARG A 286 -13.77 14.13 3.72
N LEU A 287 -13.55 13.27 4.70
CA LEU A 287 -12.75 13.56 5.89
C LEU A 287 -11.28 13.88 5.55
N VAL A 288 -10.74 13.27 4.50
CA VAL A 288 -9.39 13.56 4.03
C VAL A 288 -9.31 14.91 3.33
N ARG A 289 -10.27 15.24 2.46
CA ARG A 289 -10.30 16.52 1.72
C ARG A 289 -10.50 17.74 2.61
N THR A 290 -11.17 17.60 3.76
CA THR A 290 -11.39 18.69 4.72
C THR A 290 -10.13 19.04 5.52
N ARG A 291 -8.98 18.41 5.26
CA ARG A 291 -7.71 18.64 5.93
C ARG A 291 -6.69 19.32 5.01
N GLU A 292 -6.91 20.59 4.69
CA GLU A 292 -5.80 21.52 4.52
C GLU A 292 -5.70 22.37 5.81
N PRO A 293 -4.74 22.14 6.68
CA PRO A 293 -4.32 23.20 7.58
C PRO A 293 -3.63 24.24 6.66
N LYS A 294 -4.20 25.44 6.57
CA LYS A 294 -3.46 26.60 6.08
C LYS A 294 -2.08 26.62 6.73
N PRO A 295 -1.00 26.90 5.98
CA PRO A 295 0.28 27.21 6.60
C PRO A 295 0.02 28.33 7.58
N ALA A 296 0.51 28.20 8.82
CA ALA A 296 0.46 29.25 9.82
C ALA A 296 1.17 30.47 9.22
N GLU A 297 0.39 31.46 8.84
CA GLU A 297 0.90 32.78 8.52
C GLU A 297 1.63 33.29 9.75
N GLY A 298 2.93 33.47 9.60
CA GLY A 298 3.78 34.01 10.65
C GLY A 298 3.18 35.31 11.16
N ARG A 299 2.87 35.34 12.46
CA ARG A 299 2.62 36.59 13.17
C ARG A 299 3.85 37.49 12.95
N ARG A 300 3.70 38.48 12.08
CA ARG A 300 4.56 39.67 12.12
C ARG A 300 4.27 40.37 13.44
N GLU A 301 5.22 40.28 14.33
CA GLU A 301 5.26 41.19 15.49
C GLU A 301 5.56 42.59 14.95
N ASP A 302 4.52 43.40 14.86
CA ASP A 302 4.67 44.85 14.71
C ASP A 302 5.26 45.37 16.04
N LYS A 303 6.56 45.61 16.03
CA LYS A 303 7.19 46.49 16.99
C LYS A 303 6.74 47.89 16.70
N VAL A 304 5.72 48.36 17.40
CA VAL A 304 5.42 49.77 17.52
C VAL A 304 6.50 50.39 18.41
N SER A 305 7.35 51.19 17.82
CA SER A 305 8.18 52.14 18.50
C SER A 305 7.30 53.24 19.07
N ALA A 306 7.35 53.42 20.35
CA ALA A 306 6.87 54.65 21.00
C ALA A 306 8.06 55.41 21.57
N THR A 307 8.12 56.61 21.14
CA THR A 307 8.94 57.79 21.51
C THR A 307 9.12 57.96 23.00
#